data_abf8bbadf58dfc8d83c8c3f3590cf67f
#
_entry.id   abf8bbadf58dfc8d83c8c3f3590cf67f
#
_cell.length_a   1.000
_cell.length_b   1.000
_cell.length_c   1.000
_cell.angle_alpha   90.00
_cell.angle_beta   90.00
_cell.angle_gamma   90.00
#
_symmetry.space_group_name_H-M   'P 1'
#
loop_
_entity.id
_entity.type
_entity.pdbx_description
1 polymer ?
#
loop_
_entity_poly.entity_id
_entity_poly.type
_entity_poly.pdbx_seq_one_letter_code
_entity_poly.pdbx_strand_id
1 'polypeptide(L)'
;MNAAQRSSRTVSMAGFELTARDAVIGQSGTLTVVKPGNGYTFRFSYAFGGASGTLESGDVRQVSHAAGRAVYRWRVPEELAQQIPDALRGTGTMSMAVYSGAEQVGSVQTAFTAYVPPSMAPTASVQVSAVSDNTVVSGWGVCVQGLSRVQYTVTAAGAGGASVQVCRFTCGGQTVAGLSGKTAPIAAAGTLIPSAVVTDSRGRSVTAESEAVTVYAYHRPALAAEVIRCKADGTAAEDGAYLKVTGTASCASVG
;
A
#
# COMPACT_ATOMS: atom_id res chain seq x y z
N MET A 1 26.97 5.08 -18.98
CA MET A 1 26.20 4.02 -19.65
C MET A 1 25.08 4.68 -20.42
N ASN A 2 25.11 4.55 -21.76
CA ASN A 2 24.28 5.29 -22.71
C ASN A 2 22.79 4.92 -22.55
N ALA A 3 21.95 5.93 -22.27
CA ALA A 3 20.51 5.82 -22.45
C ALA A 3 20.23 5.62 -23.94
N ALA A 4 19.82 4.43 -24.31
CA ALA A 4 19.38 4.11 -25.66
C ALA A 4 18.14 4.96 -25.98
N GLN A 5 18.35 5.98 -26.81
CA GLN A 5 17.33 6.75 -27.49
C GLN A 5 16.55 5.77 -28.39
N ARG A 6 15.40 5.25 -27.88
CA ARG A 6 14.48 4.51 -28.73
C ARG A 6 13.81 5.51 -29.65
N SER A 7 14.28 5.50 -30.89
CA SER A 7 13.67 6.19 -32.03
C SER A 7 12.19 5.84 -32.10
N SER A 8 11.31 6.79 -31.81
CA SER A 8 9.89 6.71 -32.13
C SER A 8 9.76 6.63 -33.66
N ARG A 9 9.29 5.51 -34.16
CA ARG A 9 9.02 5.34 -35.59
C ARG A 9 7.80 6.18 -35.93
N THR A 10 8.03 7.43 -36.34
CA THR A 10 6.99 8.31 -36.88
C THR A 10 6.66 7.83 -38.28
N VAL A 11 5.48 7.27 -38.50
CA VAL A 11 4.96 7.11 -39.85
C VAL A 11 4.46 8.49 -40.24
N SER A 12 5.20 9.22 -41.08
CA SER A 12 4.87 10.57 -41.50
C SER A 12 4.10 10.56 -42.80
N MET A 13 3.00 11.30 -42.83
CA MET A 13 2.34 11.76 -44.04
C MET A 13 2.94 13.15 -44.39
N ALA A 14 3.33 13.38 -45.64
CA ALA A 14 3.97 14.63 -46.05
C ALA A 14 3.19 15.87 -45.60
N GLY A 15 3.83 16.74 -44.83
CA GLY A 15 3.24 17.97 -44.30
C GLY A 15 2.40 17.80 -43.01
N PHE A 16 2.28 16.57 -42.45
CA PHE A 16 1.60 16.34 -41.17
C PHE A 16 2.54 15.70 -40.17
N GLU A 17 2.54 16.23 -38.95
CA GLU A 17 3.26 15.64 -37.82
C GLU A 17 2.34 15.53 -36.60
N LEU A 18 2.47 14.45 -35.85
CA LEU A 18 1.83 14.25 -34.56
C LEU A 18 2.90 14.12 -33.49
N THR A 19 2.77 14.90 -32.42
CA THR A 19 3.56 14.74 -31.21
C THR A 19 2.62 14.51 -30.04
N ALA A 20 2.81 13.41 -29.30
CA ALA A 20 2.16 13.16 -28.02
C ALA A 20 3.21 13.36 -26.91
N ARG A 21 2.91 14.23 -25.95
CA ARG A 21 3.75 14.37 -24.77
C ARG A 21 3.48 13.25 -23.79
N ASP A 22 4.49 12.95 -22.99
CA ASP A 22 4.35 12.06 -21.85
C ASP A 22 3.20 12.54 -20.96
N ALA A 23 2.41 11.60 -20.44
CA ALA A 23 1.18 11.90 -19.75
C ALA A 23 1.03 11.05 -18.48
N VAL A 24 0.22 11.52 -17.56
CA VAL A 24 -0.14 10.78 -16.34
C VAL A 24 -1.51 10.15 -16.54
N ILE A 25 -1.61 8.86 -16.25
CA ILE A 25 -2.87 8.08 -16.33
C ILE A 25 -3.94 8.75 -15.46
N GLY A 26 -5.16 8.90 -15.99
CA GLY A 26 -6.26 9.60 -15.33
C GLY A 26 -6.22 11.13 -15.45
N GLN A 27 -5.15 11.70 -16.01
CA GLN A 27 -5.00 13.15 -16.17
C GLN A 27 -5.08 13.58 -17.65
N SER A 28 -4.97 14.89 -17.89
CA SER A 28 -4.96 15.44 -19.24
C SER A 28 -3.59 15.35 -19.89
N GLY A 29 -3.50 14.67 -21.03
CA GLY A 29 -2.36 14.66 -21.93
C GLY A 29 -2.43 15.79 -22.97
N THR A 30 -1.35 16.03 -23.70
CA THR A 30 -1.25 17.03 -24.76
C THR A 30 -0.81 16.38 -26.07
N LEU A 31 -1.58 16.65 -27.14
CA LEU A 31 -1.23 16.30 -28.51
C LEU A 31 -0.95 17.59 -29.29
N THR A 32 0.10 17.60 -30.07
CA THR A 32 0.41 18.68 -31.00
C THR A 32 0.39 18.14 -32.42
N VAL A 33 -0.37 18.82 -33.29
CA VAL A 33 -0.49 18.49 -34.71
C VAL A 33 0.14 19.62 -35.51
N VAL A 34 1.09 19.31 -36.38
CA VAL A 34 1.55 20.16 -37.46
C VAL A 34 0.75 19.79 -38.72
N LYS A 35 0.30 20.78 -39.49
CA LYS A 35 -0.56 20.60 -40.64
C LYS A 35 -0.29 21.66 -41.73
N PRO A 36 -0.41 21.32 -43.02
CA PRO A 36 -0.10 22.25 -44.11
C PRO A 36 -1.17 23.33 -44.29
N GLY A 37 -2.35 23.18 -43.69
CA GLY A 37 -3.47 24.14 -43.88
C GLY A 37 -4.66 23.88 -42.95
N ASN A 38 -5.77 24.59 -43.14
CA ASN A 38 -6.93 24.57 -42.24
C ASN A 38 -8.09 23.66 -42.70
N GLY A 39 -8.05 23.11 -43.92
CA GLY A 39 -9.13 22.28 -44.49
C GLY A 39 -9.19 20.83 -43.99
N TYR A 40 -8.49 20.49 -42.92
CA TYR A 40 -8.39 19.12 -42.43
C TYR A 40 -9.01 18.94 -41.04
N THR A 41 -9.64 17.79 -40.85
CA THR A 41 -10.13 17.32 -39.54
C THR A 41 -9.35 16.08 -39.12
N PHE A 42 -9.32 15.82 -37.80
CA PHE A 42 -8.50 14.76 -37.22
C PHE A 42 -9.35 13.87 -36.30
N ARG A 43 -9.12 12.55 -36.38
CA ARG A 43 -9.61 11.59 -35.41
C ARG A 43 -8.40 10.91 -34.75
N PHE A 44 -8.45 10.81 -33.44
CA PHE A 44 -7.36 10.24 -32.65
C PHE A 44 -7.77 8.89 -32.09
N SER A 45 -6.79 7.97 -32.04
CA SER A 45 -6.93 6.69 -31.36
C SER A 45 -5.61 6.34 -30.68
N TYR A 46 -5.68 5.50 -29.66
CA TYR A 46 -4.50 5.03 -28.95
C TYR A 46 -4.46 3.51 -28.90
N ALA A 47 -3.23 2.97 -28.74
CA ALA A 47 -2.96 1.59 -28.34
C ALA A 47 -1.91 1.63 -27.22
N PHE A 48 -2.18 0.89 -26.12
CA PHE A 48 -1.31 0.86 -24.95
C PHE A 48 -1.41 -0.52 -24.27
N GLY A 49 -0.31 -1.30 -24.28
CA GLY A 49 -0.36 -2.69 -23.85
C GLY A 49 -1.39 -3.48 -24.67
N GLY A 50 -2.33 -4.15 -24.01
CA GLY A 50 -3.44 -4.84 -24.63
C GLY A 50 -4.70 -3.99 -24.87
N ALA A 51 -4.72 -2.73 -24.42
CA ALA A 51 -5.85 -1.81 -24.56
C ALA A 51 -5.71 -0.93 -25.79
N SER A 52 -6.83 -0.59 -26.43
CA SER A 52 -6.91 0.39 -27.50
C SER A 52 -8.26 1.11 -27.46
N GLY A 53 -8.31 2.34 -27.98
CA GLY A 53 -9.54 3.12 -28.03
C GLY A 53 -9.48 4.26 -29.03
N THR A 54 -10.66 4.72 -29.47
CA THR A 54 -10.83 5.94 -30.24
C THR A 54 -11.20 7.06 -29.28
N LEU A 55 -10.58 8.24 -29.46
CA LEU A 55 -10.89 9.42 -28.65
C LEU A 55 -12.07 10.17 -29.26
N GLU A 56 -13.20 10.11 -28.56
CA GLU A 56 -14.41 10.84 -28.96
C GLU A 56 -14.31 12.34 -28.60
N SER A 57 -15.28 13.14 -29.02
CA SER A 57 -15.29 14.59 -28.79
C SER A 57 -15.30 15.00 -27.30
N GLY A 58 -15.70 14.10 -26.40
CA GLY A 58 -15.61 14.27 -24.95
C GLY A 58 -14.20 14.00 -24.37
N ASP A 59 -13.44 13.14 -25.04
CA ASP A 59 -12.11 12.69 -24.60
C ASP A 59 -10.99 13.56 -25.14
N VAL A 60 -11.19 14.23 -26.26
CA VAL A 60 -10.20 15.10 -26.89
C VAL A 60 -10.81 16.46 -27.26
N ARG A 61 -10.14 17.54 -26.88
CA ARG A 61 -10.58 18.90 -27.16
C ARG A 61 -9.43 19.74 -27.73
N GLN A 62 -9.71 20.44 -28.82
CA GLN A 62 -8.79 21.44 -29.36
C GLN A 62 -8.73 22.64 -28.41
N VAL A 63 -7.53 23.02 -27.97
CA VAL A 63 -7.30 24.14 -27.05
C VAL A 63 -6.57 25.31 -27.70
N SER A 64 -5.89 25.05 -28.83
CA SER A 64 -5.22 26.10 -29.60
C SER A 64 -5.23 25.76 -31.09
N HIS A 65 -5.39 26.79 -31.93
CA HIS A 65 -5.35 26.68 -33.37
C HIS A 65 -4.59 27.88 -33.93
N ALA A 66 -3.54 27.62 -34.69
CA ALA A 66 -2.79 28.62 -35.45
C ALA A 66 -2.54 28.08 -36.86
N ALA A 67 -2.12 28.96 -37.78
CA ALA A 67 -1.69 28.53 -39.09
C ALA A 67 -0.58 27.47 -38.96
N GLY A 68 -0.76 26.30 -39.56
CA GLY A 68 0.19 25.21 -39.55
C GLY A 68 0.27 24.38 -38.25
N ARG A 69 -0.43 24.77 -37.16
CA ARG A 69 -0.35 24.04 -35.88
C ARG A 69 -1.67 24.03 -35.11
N ALA A 70 -2.00 22.89 -34.49
CA ALA A 70 -3.12 22.77 -33.56
C ALA A 70 -2.66 22.00 -32.32
N VAL A 71 -3.21 22.35 -31.16
CA VAL A 71 -2.94 21.66 -29.87
C VAL A 71 -4.25 21.13 -29.32
N TYR A 72 -4.21 19.90 -28.90
CA TYR A 72 -5.34 19.19 -28.30
C TYR A 72 -5.00 18.75 -26.87
N ARG A 73 -6.00 18.78 -25.99
CA ARG A 73 -6.00 18.09 -24.71
C ARG A 73 -6.81 16.82 -24.86
N TRP A 74 -6.29 15.72 -24.34
CA TRP A 74 -6.99 14.44 -24.31
C TRP A 74 -6.98 13.87 -22.90
N ARG A 75 -8.04 13.16 -22.52
CA ARG A 75 -8.09 12.45 -21.25
C ARG A 75 -7.38 11.11 -21.40
N VAL A 76 -6.36 10.89 -20.56
CA VAL A 76 -5.65 9.59 -20.51
C VAL A 76 -6.50 8.63 -19.70
N PRO A 77 -6.99 7.51 -20.28
CA PRO A 77 -7.88 6.59 -19.58
C PRO A 77 -7.22 5.98 -18.33
N GLU A 78 -7.96 5.88 -17.23
CA GLU A 78 -7.45 5.32 -15.97
C GLU A 78 -7.16 3.82 -16.07
N GLU A 79 -7.94 3.12 -16.88
CA GLU A 79 -7.81 1.68 -17.16
C GLU A 79 -6.47 1.29 -17.81
N LEU A 80 -5.72 2.25 -18.37
CA LEU A 80 -4.37 1.99 -18.89
C LEU A 80 -3.42 1.51 -17.81
N ALA A 81 -3.65 1.86 -16.54
CA ALA A 81 -2.86 1.34 -15.43
C ALA A 81 -2.93 -0.19 -15.31
N GLN A 82 -4.06 -0.79 -15.69
CA GLN A 82 -4.26 -2.25 -15.65
C GLN A 82 -3.36 -2.99 -16.66
N GLN A 83 -2.90 -2.29 -17.70
CA GLN A 83 -2.01 -2.85 -18.72
C GLN A 83 -0.53 -2.91 -18.27
N ILE A 84 -0.22 -2.29 -17.14
CA ILE A 84 1.12 -2.21 -16.57
C ILE A 84 1.09 -2.49 -15.05
N PRO A 85 0.60 -3.70 -14.63
CA PRO A 85 0.40 -4.02 -13.21
C PRO A 85 1.70 -4.01 -12.40
N ASP A 86 2.85 -4.25 -13.05
CA ASP A 86 4.16 -4.39 -12.41
C ASP A 86 5.12 -3.24 -12.75
N ALA A 87 4.61 -2.16 -13.37
CA ALA A 87 5.44 -1.04 -13.81
C ALA A 87 4.81 0.31 -13.48
N LEU A 88 5.66 1.31 -13.22
CA LEU A 88 5.24 2.69 -12.96
C LEU A 88 5.01 3.51 -14.23
N ARG A 89 5.39 2.99 -15.40
CA ARG A 89 5.21 3.62 -16.71
C ARG A 89 5.14 2.57 -17.80
N GLY A 90 4.46 2.91 -18.88
CA GLY A 90 4.43 2.13 -20.11
C GLY A 90 4.47 3.01 -21.34
N THR A 91 4.72 2.43 -22.49
CA THR A 91 4.75 3.12 -23.79
C THR A 91 3.57 2.64 -24.63
N GLY A 92 2.86 3.59 -25.22
CA GLY A 92 1.78 3.36 -26.16
C GLY A 92 2.03 4.08 -27.48
N THR A 93 1.11 3.89 -28.43
CA THR A 93 1.08 4.56 -29.72
C THR A 93 -0.19 5.42 -29.81
N MET A 94 -0.02 6.68 -30.18
CA MET A 94 -1.10 7.58 -30.55
C MET A 94 -1.18 7.65 -32.06
N SER A 95 -2.35 7.42 -32.62
CA SER A 95 -2.63 7.47 -34.04
C SER A 95 -3.56 8.64 -34.35
N MET A 96 -3.31 9.33 -35.43
CA MET A 96 -4.14 10.43 -35.95
C MET A 96 -4.53 10.09 -37.38
N ALA A 97 -5.81 9.88 -37.63
CA ALA A 97 -6.36 9.80 -38.98
C ALA A 97 -6.70 11.23 -39.47
N VAL A 98 -6.28 11.57 -40.69
CA VAL A 98 -6.43 12.86 -41.33
C VAL A 98 -7.53 12.78 -42.37
N TYR A 99 -8.49 13.70 -42.31
CA TYR A 99 -9.62 13.79 -43.23
C TYR A 99 -9.66 15.12 -43.99
N SER A 100 -10.00 15.06 -45.27
CA SER A 100 -10.39 16.20 -46.09
C SER A 100 -11.87 16.05 -46.44
N GLY A 101 -12.73 16.85 -45.80
CA GLY A 101 -14.16 16.59 -45.82
C GLY A 101 -14.50 15.24 -45.14
N ALA A 102 -15.16 14.34 -45.89
CA ALA A 102 -15.52 13.01 -45.43
C ALA A 102 -14.46 11.95 -45.78
N GLU A 103 -13.48 12.26 -46.63
CA GLU A 103 -12.48 11.33 -47.11
C GLU A 103 -11.25 11.25 -46.17
N GLN A 104 -10.84 10.05 -45.78
CA GLN A 104 -9.59 9.86 -45.07
C GLN A 104 -8.42 9.89 -46.07
N VAL A 105 -7.59 10.92 -45.96
CA VAL A 105 -6.44 11.14 -46.85
C VAL A 105 -5.14 10.58 -46.34
N GLY A 106 -5.08 10.14 -45.07
CA GLY A 106 -3.91 9.45 -44.51
C GLY A 106 -3.96 9.30 -43.00
N SER A 107 -2.84 8.83 -42.44
CA SER A 107 -2.67 8.69 -40.99
C SER A 107 -1.22 8.96 -40.54
N VAL A 108 -1.07 9.41 -39.31
CA VAL A 108 0.24 9.64 -38.66
C VAL A 108 0.21 8.99 -37.29
N GLN A 109 1.33 8.40 -36.87
CA GLN A 109 1.46 7.77 -35.56
C GLN A 109 2.68 8.31 -34.81
N THR A 110 2.57 8.36 -33.49
CA THR A 110 3.66 8.71 -32.59
C THR A 110 3.60 7.89 -31.31
N ALA A 111 4.73 7.65 -30.69
CA ALA A 111 4.76 7.03 -29.36
C ALA A 111 4.46 8.04 -28.27
N PHE A 112 3.91 7.57 -27.15
CA PHE A 112 3.78 8.34 -25.91
C PHE A 112 4.11 7.44 -24.72
N THR A 113 4.54 8.07 -23.61
CA THR A 113 4.72 7.38 -22.33
C THR A 113 3.60 7.78 -21.38
N ALA A 114 2.98 6.79 -20.74
CA ALA A 114 2.01 7.03 -19.68
C ALA A 114 2.57 6.56 -18.33
N TYR A 115 2.43 7.40 -17.30
CA TYR A 115 2.90 7.19 -15.95
C TYR A 115 1.74 6.90 -15.01
N VAL A 116 1.90 5.91 -14.14
CA VAL A 116 0.93 5.63 -13.06
C VAL A 116 1.01 6.74 -12.00
N PRO A 117 -0.10 7.42 -11.69
CA PRO A 117 -0.09 8.51 -10.71
C PRO A 117 0.24 8.01 -9.29
N PRO A 118 0.81 8.86 -8.42
CA PRO A 118 1.05 8.51 -7.01
C PRO A 118 -0.21 8.12 -6.24
N SER A 119 -1.38 8.63 -6.62
CA SER A 119 -2.68 8.29 -6.03
C SER A 119 -3.09 6.82 -6.22
N MET A 120 -2.51 6.11 -7.20
CA MET A 120 -2.69 4.67 -7.38
C MET A 120 -1.68 3.87 -6.53
N ALA A 121 -1.50 4.25 -5.26
CA ALA A 121 -0.75 3.47 -4.27
C ALA A 121 -1.63 2.36 -3.69
N PRO A 122 -1.04 1.29 -3.10
CA PRO A 122 -1.82 0.27 -2.41
C PRO A 122 -2.52 0.87 -1.19
N THR A 123 -3.59 0.20 -0.75
CA THR A 123 -4.31 0.52 0.49
C THR A 123 -4.12 -0.61 1.49
N ALA A 124 -4.12 -0.28 2.78
CA ALA A 124 -4.03 -1.26 3.86
C ALA A 124 -4.80 -0.81 5.09
N SER A 125 -5.29 -1.76 5.87
CA SER A 125 -5.78 -1.58 7.23
C SER A 125 -5.34 -2.77 8.08
N VAL A 126 -5.16 -2.55 9.39
CA VAL A 126 -4.66 -3.53 10.34
C VAL A 126 -5.67 -3.71 11.46
N GLN A 127 -6.04 -4.95 11.74
CA GLN A 127 -6.82 -5.36 12.90
C GLN A 127 -5.98 -6.27 13.77
N VAL A 128 -6.03 -6.08 15.09
CA VAL A 128 -5.28 -6.86 16.06
C VAL A 128 -6.16 -7.32 17.21
N SER A 129 -5.76 -8.43 17.83
CA SER A 129 -6.35 -8.93 19.06
C SER A 129 -5.30 -9.60 19.94
N ALA A 130 -5.46 -9.50 21.26
CA ALA A 130 -4.65 -10.26 22.18
C ALA A 130 -5.11 -11.73 22.22
N VAL A 131 -4.16 -12.66 22.12
CA VAL A 131 -4.41 -14.10 22.25
C VAL A 131 -3.36 -14.72 23.16
N SER A 132 -3.70 -15.80 23.84
CA SER A 132 -2.77 -16.54 24.70
C SER A 132 -2.94 -18.03 24.52
N ASP A 133 -1.84 -18.77 24.53
CA ASP A 133 -1.82 -20.23 24.58
C ASP A 133 -2.15 -20.73 26.01
N ASN A 134 -2.10 -19.85 27.03
CA ASN A 134 -2.52 -20.14 28.40
C ASN A 134 -4.04 -19.93 28.53
N THR A 135 -4.76 -20.99 28.87
CA THR A 135 -6.23 -21.01 28.95
C THR A 135 -6.80 -20.03 29.97
N VAL A 136 -6.10 -19.77 31.08
CA VAL A 136 -6.53 -18.81 32.10
C VAL A 136 -6.40 -17.38 31.56
N VAL A 137 -5.22 -17.05 30.99
CA VAL A 137 -4.94 -15.72 30.44
C VAL A 137 -5.82 -15.40 29.23
N SER A 138 -6.15 -16.39 28.40
CA SER A 138 -7.03 -16.19 27.23
C SER A 138 -8.44 -15.73 27.62
N GLY A 139 -8.92 -16.13 28.79
CA GLY A 139 -10.23 -15.70 29.33
C GLY A 139 -10.26 -14.27 29.88
N TRP A 140 -9.11 -13.61 30.05
CA TRP A 140 -9.05 -12.27 30.63
C TRP A 140 -9.28 -11.16 29.58
N GLY A 141 -9.14 -11.45 28.29
CA GLY A 141 -9.35 -10.46 27.23
C GLY A 141 -8.30 -9.35 27.15
N VAL A 142 -7.18 -9.50 27.86
CA VAL A 142 -6.08 -8.52 27.94
C VAL A 142 -4.77 -9.11 27.43
N CYS A 143 -3.84 -8.24 27.02
CA CYS A 143 -2.50 -8.66 26.62
C CYS A 143 -1.57 -8.64 27.85
N VAL A 144 -0.96 -9.78 28.17
CA VAL A 144 -0.12 -9.97 29.37
C VAL A 144 1.31 -10.27 28.93
N GLN A 145 2.26 -9.55 29.50
CA GLN A 145 3.70 -9.69 29.24
C GLN A 145 4.15 -11.16 29.39
N GLY A 146 4.87 -11.66 28.38
CA GLY A 146 5.42 -13.00 28.33
C GLY A 146 4.41 -14.14 28.13
N LEU A 147 3.09 -13.88 28.27
CA LEU A 147 2.03 -14.88 28.21
C LEU A 147 1.09 -14.69 27.03
N SER A 148 0.96 -13.47 26.52
CA SER A 148 0.09 -13.15 25.38
C SER A 148 0.88 -12.88 24.11
N ARG A 149 0.22 -13.12 22.99
CA ARG A 149 0.64 -12.81 21.62
C ARG A 149 -0.34 -11.83 21.01
N VAL A 150 0.09 -11.09 20.01
CA VAL A 150 -0.81 -10.29 19.18
C VAL A 150 -1.11 -11.07 17.91
N GLN A 151 -2.37 -11.43 17.73
CA GLN A 151 -2.91 -11.94 16.47
C GLN A 151 -3.29 -10.75 15.60
N TYR A 152 -2.99 -10.83 14.31
CA TYR A 152 -3.27 -9.74 13.38
C TYR A 152 -3.89 -10.24 12.08
N THR A 153 -4.67 -9.34 11.47
CA THR A 153 -5.16 -9.46 10.10
C THR A 153 -4.98 -8.12 9.39
N VAL A 154 -4.33 -8.15 8.24
CA VAL A 154 -4.12 -7.01 7.35
C VAL A 154 -5.01 -7.17 6.14
N THR A 155 -5.93 -6.24 5.94
CA THR A 155 -6.69 -6.12 4.69
C THR A 155 -5.95 -5.15 3.79
N ALA A 156 -5.55 -5.61 2.60
CA ALA A 156 -4.77 -4.80 1.67
C ALA A 156 -5.20 -5.03 0.23
N ALA A 157 -5.11 -3.99 -0.58
CA ALA A 157 -5.40 -4.05 -2.02
C ALA A 157 -4.42 -3.18 -2.81
N GLY A 158 -4.01 -3.67 -3.98
CA GLY A 158 -3.31 -2.85 -4.97
C GLY A 158 -4.28 -1.98 -5.74
N ALA A 159 -3.79 -0.94 -6.38
CA ALA A 159 -4.59 -0.02 -7.19
C ALA A 159 -4.26 -0.13 -8.68
N GLY A 160 -5.25 0.12 -9.56
CA GLY A 160 -5.06 0.17 -11.02
C GLY A 160 -4.44 -1.11 -11.60
N GLY A 161 -4.86 -2.30 -11.13
CA GLY A 161 -4.38 -3.60 -11.60
C GLY A 161 -3.12 -4.13 -10.89
N ALA A 162 -2.47 -3.35 -10.01
CA ALA A 162 -1.38 -3.86 -9.18
C ALA A 162 -1.87 -4.89 -8.16
N SER A 163 -1.03 -5.83 -7.81
CA SER A 163 -1.28 -6.86 -6.78
C SER A 163 -0.44 -6.60 -5.53
N VAL A 164 -0.91 -7.06 -4.39
CA VAL A 164 -0.10 -7.04 -3.14
C VAL A 164 0.98 -8.12 -3.25
N GLN A 165 2.25 -7.72 -3.06
CA GLN A 165 3.41 -8.61 -3.15
C GLN A 165 4.00 -8.93 -1.79
N VAL A 166 4.09 -7.94 -0.91
CA VAL A 166 4.73 -8.09 0.40
C VAL A 166 3.86 -7.44 1.46
N CYS A 167 3.68 -8.13 2.58
CA CYS A 167 3.15 -7.55 3.81
C CYS A 167 4.08 -7.92 4.97
N ARG A 168 4.47 -6.92 5.76
CA ARG A 168 5.28 -7.06 6.97
C ARG A 168 4.56 -6.38 8.13
N PHE A 169 4.10 -7.19 9.07
CA PHE A 169 3.49 -6.73 10.31
C PHE A 169 4.56 -6.57 11.39
N THR A 170 4.51 -5.48 12.15
CA THR A 170 5.44 -5.19 13.25
C THR A 170 4.68 -4.87 14.52
N CYS A 171 5.06 -5.52 15.63
CA CYS A 171 4.50 -5.27 16.95
C CYS A 171 5.51 -5.68 18.03
N GLY A 172 5.73 -4.83 19.03
CA GLY A 172 6.60 -5.13 20.17
C GLY A 172 8.04 -5.51 19.78
N GLY A 173 8.59 -4.87 18.73
CA GLY A 173 9.93 -5.16 18.20
C GLY A 173 10.03 -6.42 17.35
N GLN A 174 8.92 -7.13 17.13
CA GLN A 174 8.87 -8.33 16.29
C GLN A 174 8.29 -8.00 14.92
N THR A 175 8.82 -8.60 13.86
CA THR A 175 8.29 -8.48 12.50
C THR A 175 7.88 -9.86 11.98
N VAL A 176 6.65 -9.94 11.47
CA VAL A 176 6.05 -11.15 10.90
C VAL A 176 5.63 -10.88 9.47
N ALA A 177 5.94 -11.78 8.54
CA ALA A 177 5.53 -11.66 7.15
C ALA A 177 4.14 -12.30 6.94
N GLY A 178 3.36 -11.71 6.03
CA GLY A 178 2.02 -12.20 5.64
C GLY A 178 0.90 -11.27 6.05
N LEU A 179 -0.26 -11.49 5.44
CA LEU A 179 -1.48 -10.70 5.69
C LEU A 179 -2.19 -11.09 6.98
N SER A 180 -1.87 -12.22 7.57
CA SER A 180 -2.40 -12.66 8.87
C SER A 180 -1.40 -13.54 9.60
N GLY A 181 -1.52 -13.56 10.90
CA GLY A 181 -0.64 -14.36 11.73
C GLY A 181 -0.68 -13.94 13.20
N LYS A 182 0.31 -14.36 13.95
CA LYS A 182 0.51 -13.98 15.36
C LYS A 182 2.00 -13.81 15.67
N THR A 183 2.30 -12.90 16.57
CA THR A 183 3.66 -12.69 17.10
C THR A 183 4.10 -13.85 17.97
N ALA A 184 5.36 -13.92 18.35
CA ALA A 184 5.78 -14.61 19.56
C ALA A 184 5.21 -13.89 20.81
N PRO A 185 5.29 -14.46 22.01
CA PRO A 185 4.86 -13.77 23.24
C PRO A 185 5.51 -12.39 23.36
N ILE A 186 4.72 -11.39 23.74
CA ILE A 186 5.20 -10.00 23.87
C ILE A 186 6.06 -9.89 25.14
N ALA A 187 7.33 -9.56 24.97
CA ALA A 187 8.31 -9.58 26.07
C ALA A 187 8.27 -8.34 26.97
N ALA A 188 7.79 -7.18 26.48
CA ALA A 188 7.79 -5.92 27.23
C ALA A 188 6.36 -5.46 27.54
N ALA A 189 6.15 -4.98 28.76
CA ALA A 189 4.92 -4.29 29.16
C ALA A 189 4.90 -2.86 28.62
N GLY A 190 3.71 -2.27 28.50
CA GLY A 190 3.49 -0.90 28.02
C GLY A 190 2.49 -0.84 26.88
N THR A 191 2.36 0.34 26.28
CA THR A 191 1.48 0.57 25.12
C THR A 191 2.25 0.34 23.83
N LEU A 192 1.72 -0.50 22.95
CA LEU A 192 2.26 -0.79 21.62
C LEU A 192 1.32 -0.25 20.56
N ILE A 193 1.87 0.25 19.46
CA ILE A 193 1.12 0.61 18.25
C ILE A 193 1.57 -0.35 17.15
N PRO A 194 0.82 -1.45 16.92
CA PRO A 194 1.11 -2.39 15.85
C PRO A 194 0.95 -1.72 14.49
N SER A 195 1.81 -2.06 13.53
CA SER A 195 1.76 -1.52 12.19
C SER A 195 2.06 -2.57 11.13
N ALA A 196 1.61 -2.33 9.91
CA ALA A 196 1.95 -3.16 8.77
C ALA A 196 2.41 -2.29 7.58
N VAL A 197 3.47 -2.74 6.92
CA VAL A 197 3.93 -2.19 5.65
C VAL A 197 3.53 -3.15 4.55
N VAL A 198 2.75 -2.65 3.59
CA VAL A 198 2.28 -3.40 2.41
C VAL A 198 2.93 -2.82 1.17
N THR A 199 3.51 -3.67 0.33
CA THR A 199 4.13 -3.29 -0.93
C THR A 199 3.42 -3.99 -2.08
N ASP A 200 3.08 -3.22 -3.13
CA ASP A 200 2.44 -3.73 -4.34
C ASP A 200 3.46 -4.21 -5.40
N SER A 201 2.95 -4.77 -6.51
CA SER A 201 3.75 -5.26 -7.63
C SER A 201 4.52 -4.16 -8.38
N ARG A 202 4.17 -2.90 -8.21
CA ARG A 202 4.89 -1.73 -8.72
C ARG A 202 6.00 -1.24 -7.80
N GLY A 203 6.18 -1.88 -6.62
CA GLY A 203 7.15 -1.48 -5.60
C GLY A 203 6.71 -0.29 -4.76
N ARG A 204 5.44 0.13 -4.82
CA ARG A 204 4.89 1.17 -3.96
C ARG A 204 4.45 0.58 -2.63
N SER A 205 4.69 1.33 -1.56
CA SER A 205 4.37 0.87 -0.20
C SER A 205 3.44 1.84 0.50
N VAL A 206 2.62 1.28 1.39
CA VAL A 206 1.80 1.99 2.36
C VAL A 206 2.03 1.40 3.74
N THR A 207 2.01 2.26 4.76
CA THR A 207 2.02 1.85 6.17
C THR A 207 0.63 2.08 6.74
N ALA A 208 0.09 1.07 7.42
CA ALA A 208 -1.13 1.16 8.18
C ALA A 208 -0.84 0.82 9.65
N GLU A 209 -1.44 1.55 10.57
CA GLU A 209 -1.36 1.31 12.00
C GLU A 209 -2.70 0.79 12.51
N SER A 210 -2.66 -0.04 13.56
CA SER A 210 -3.84 -0.45 14.30
C SER A 210 -4.09 0.48 15.48
N GLU A 211 -5.18 0.23 16.21
CA GLU A 211 -5.35 0.76 17.55
C GLU A 211 -4.24 0.28 18.48
N ALA A 212 -3.98 1.08 19.53
CA ALA A 212 -2.97 0.76 20.53
C ALA A 212 -3.35 -0.49 21.33
N VAL A 213 -2.36 -1.33 21.62
CA VAL A 213 -2.49 -2.51 22.47
C VAL A 213 -1.76 -2.25 23.78
N THR A 214 -2.48 -2.28 24.90
CA THR A 214 -1.87 -2.23 26.23
C THR A 214 -1.42 -3.62 26.66
N VAL A 215 -0.13 -3.75 27.00
CA VAL A 215 0.47 -4.98 27.55
C VAL A 215 0.69 -4.80 29.02
N TYR A 216 -0.01 -5.55 29.83
CA TYR A 216 0.12 -5.51 31.29
C TYR A 216 1.37 -6.23 31.75
N ALA A 217 2.09 -5.62 32.69
CA ALA A 217 3.25 -6.23 33.32
C ALA A 217 2.85 -7.49 34.11
N TYR A 218 3.68 -8.52 34.04
CA TYR A 218 3.43 -9.76 34.73
C TYR A 218 4.68 -10.27 35.45
N HIS A 219 4.49 -10.69 36.69
CA HIS A 219 5.45 -11.52 37.43
C HIS A 219 4.69 -12.69 38.07
N ARG A 220 5.39 -13.78 38.23
CA ARG A 220 4.81 -14.95 38.92
C ARG A 220 4.44 -14.60 40.35
N PRO A 221 3.34 -15.15 40.88
CA PRO A 221 3.07 -15.06 42.31
C PRO A 221 4.30 -15.49 43.12
N ALA A 222 4.64 -14.71 44.11
CA ALA A 222 5.72 -15.00 45.05
C ALA A 222 5.18 -15.10 46.47
N LEU A 223 5.70 -16.05 47.23
CA LEU A 223 5.40 -16.23 48.62
C LEU A 223 6.74 -16.26 49.39
N ALA A 224 6.87 -15.32 50.31
CA ALA A 224 7.92 -15.38 51.32
C ALA A 224 7.31 -15.82 52.63
N ALA A 225 7.84 -16.86 53.25
CA ALA A 225 7.35 -17.36 54.53
C ALA A 225 8.49 -17.49 55.51
N GLU A 226 8.25 -17.04 56.73
CA GLU A 226 9.14 -17.23 57.88
C GLU A 226 8.45 -18.12 58.90
N VAL A 227 9.19 -19.07 59.45
CA VAL A 227 8.68 -19.99 60.47
C VAL A 227 9.58 -19.87 61.68
N ILE A 228 9.00 -19.47 62.80
CA ILE A 228 9.70 -19.40 64.08
C ILE A 228 9.03 -20.28 65.10
N ARG A 229 9.85 -20.86 66.01
CA ARG A 229 9.36 -21.57 67.18
C ARG A 229 8.86 -20.55 68.21
N CYS A 230 7.72 -20.82 68.85
CA CYS A 230 7.11 -19.85 69.76
C CYS A 230 6.31 -20.51 70.88
N LYS A 231 6.00 -19.73 71.90
CA LYS A 231 5.02 -20.03 72.90
C LYS A 231 3.59 -19.92 72.39
N ALA A 232 2.61 -20.32 73.21
CA ALA A 232 1.21 -20.26 72.84
C ALA A 232 0.71 -18.82 72.48
N ASP A 233 1.33 -17.81 73.03
CA ASP A 233 1.05 -16.39 72.77
C ASP A 233 1.72 -15.84 71.49
N GLY A 234 2.48 -16.67 70.77
CA GLY A 234 3.21 -16.29 69.57
C GLY A 234 4.57 -15.63 69.82
N THR A 235 5.02 -15.52 71.07
CA THR A 235 6.35 -15.02 71.42
C THR A 235 7.44 -16.02 71.02
N ALA A 236 8.47 -15.57 70.29
CA ALA A 236 9.58 -16.40 69.84
C ALA A 236 10.27 -17.07 71.06
N ALA A 237 10.46 -18.37 71.01
CA ALA A 237 11.14 -19.14 72.05
C ALA A 237 11.73 -20.47 71.46
N GLU A 238 13.00 -20.74 71.71
CA GLU A 238 13.68 -21.95 71.19
C GLU A 238 13.06 -23.23 71.70
N ASP A 239 12.53 -23.21 72.94
CA ASP A 239 11.84 -24.29 73.60
C ASP A 239 10.32 -24.30 73.41
N GLY A 240 9.79 -23.36 72.64
CA GLY A 240 8.34 -23.23 72.36
C GLY A 240 7.76 -24.51 71.73
N ALA A 241 6.56 -24.87 72.15
CA ALA A 241 5.83 -26.03 71.62
C ALA A 241 5.04 -25.76 70.36
N TYR A 242 5.03 -24.48 69.90
CA TYR A 242 4.25 -24.01 68.75
C TYR A 242 5.14 -23.47 67.64
N LEU A 243 4.60 -23.41 66.42
CA LEU A 243 5.23 -22.73 65.27
C LEU A 243 4.36 -21.53 64.85
N LYS A 244 5.00 -20.39 64.75
CA LYS A 244 4.38 -19.20 64.13
C LYS A 244 4.86 -19.10 62.70
N VAL A 245 3.93 -19.12 61.75
CA VAL A 245 4.20 -18.94 60.32
C VAL A 245 3.71 -17.56 59.92
N THR A 246 4.64 -16.76 59.43
CA THR A 246 4.32 -15.45 58.87
C THR A 246 4.62 -15.50 57.38
N GLY A 247 3.69 -15.12 56.54
CA GLY A 247 3.88 -15.14 55.10
C GLY A 247 3.42 -13.84 54.46
N THR A 248 4.19 -13.44 53.45
CA THR A 248 3.81 -12.35 52.55
C THR A 248 3.67 -12.88 51.13
N ALA A 249 2.52 -12.74 50.55
CA ALA A 249 2.24 -13.10 49.15
C ALA A 249 2.18 -11.85 48.28
N SER A 250 2.74 -11.92 47.06
CA SER A 250 2.60 -10.88 46.04
C SER A 250 2.20 -11.50 44.73
N CYS A 251 1.41 -10.77 43.94
CA CYS A 251 1.02 -11.12 42.56
C CYS A 251 0.97 -9.88 41.68
N ALA A 252 1.08 -10.06 40.36
CA ALA A 252 0.91 -8.99 39.41
C ALA A 252 -0.59 -8.59 39.30
N SER A 253 -0.84 -7.29 39.15
CA SER A 253 -2.16 -6.81 38.74
C SER A 253 -2.20 -6.77 37.21
N VAL A 254 -3.20 -7.41 36.61
CA VAL A 254 -3.34 -7.53 35.15
C VAL A 254 -4.69 -6.98 34.65
N GLY A 255 -5.06 -5.79 35.13
CA GLY A 255 -6.29 -5.06 34.72
C GLY A 255 -7.39 -5.07 35.75
#